data_f8596f5cf73f232d3f3f90e3ccac9535
#
_entry.id   f8596f5cf73f232d3f3f90e3ccac9535
#
_cell.length_a   1.000
_cell.length_b   1.000
_cell.length_c   1.000
_cell.angle_alpha   90.00
_cell.angle_beta   90.00
_cell.angle_gamma   90.00
#
_symmetry.space_group_name_H-M   'P 1'
#
loop_
_entity.id
_entity.type
_entity.pdbx_description
1 polymer ?
#
loop_
_entity_poly.entity_id
_entity_poly.type
_entity_poly.pdbx_seq_one_letter_code
_entity_poly.pdbx_strand_id
1 'polypeptide(L)'
;MSIVPVKGQDVQGAEVAWFAPLCSDDFRHLGVPDGDLRSNWANTSRIVERADELGYRNILCPSSYQVGQDTLTFAAAVAHKTQRMNLLAAIRCGEVHPAMLARTVATLAPSLDGRLTRNVSSSDCPGQQEDSAYRYRRSWEVVEILKQAWTQDEINYDGEIYKLKGLSTDPVRPYQTNGGPLLYFGGYSPDALALCGAHCDTYLMWPEPKDMLAQRMRDVHAQAEKYGRVLDYGLRVHMIVRDTEAEAREYARELVSQLDDEKGREIRLRALDAKSLGVSLQSANRDRADDDGFIEPHLWTGVGRARSGCGAALVGSVDQVLSEIEAYQKMGIRAFIFSGYPHLQECEIFGTKVLPQLKTVSLAQEYGRVPAQTPPTPLGTGVRK
;
A
#
# COMPACT_ATOMS: atom_id res chain seq x y z
N MET A 1 20.15 -1.54 -15.41
CA MET A 1 18.96 -1.09 -16.16
C MET A 1 17.73 -1.72 -15.52
N SER A 2 16.62 -1.00 -15.40
CA SER A 2 15.36 -1.55 -14.90
C SER A 2 14.85 -2.69 -15.79
N ILE A 3 14.06 -3.60 -15.22
CA ILE A 3 13.48 -4.77 -15.92
C ILE A 3 12.55 -4.33 -17.07
N VAL A 4 11.82 -3.26 -16.86
CA VAL A 4 10.90 -2.61 -17.81
C VAL A 4 11.05 -1.09 -17.69
N PRO A 5 10.58 -0.28 -18.66
CA PRO A 5 10.46 1.16 -18.46
C PRO A 5 9.65 1.50 -17.20
N VAL A 6 10.12 2.45 -16.42
CA VAL A 6 9.46 2.92 -15.20
C VAL A 6 9.23 4.43 -15.29
N LYS A 7 8.12 4.92 -14.76
CA LYS A 7 7.75 6.34 -14.79
C LYS A 7 8.81 7.19 -14.06
N GLY A 8 9.26 6.72 -12.92
CA GLY A 8 10.31 7.34 -12.12
C GLY A 8 11.73 6.97 -12.54
N GLN A 9 12.00 6.76 -13.84
CA GLN A 9 13.34 6.35 -14.31
C GLN A 9 14.43 7.35 -13.90
N ASP A 10 14.12 8.64 -13.93
CA ASP A 10 15.07 9.72 -13.59
C ASP A 10 15.02 10.10 -12.11
N VAL A 11 14.09 9.54 -11.34
CA VAL A 11 13.97 9.79 -9.91
C VAL A 11 15.15 9.17 -9.17
N GLN A 12 15.90 10.03 -8.51
CA GLN A 12 17.06 9.61 -7.72
C GLN A 12 16.61 9.24 -6.30
N GLY A 13 16.36 7.98 -6.04
CA GLY A 13 15.89 7.44 -4.76
C GLY A 13 14.60 6.64 -4.90
N ALA A 14 13.94 6.42 -3.77
CA ALA A 14 12.66 5.71 -3.71
C ALA A 14 11.74 6.30 -2.65
N GLU A 15 10.44 6.12 -2.82
CA GLU A 15 9.48 6.37 -1.75
C GLU A 15 9.54 5.23 -0.74
N VAL A 16 9.91 5.54 0.49
CA VAL A 16 9.96 4.57 1.58
C VAL A 16 8.82 4.85 2.54
N ALA A 17 7.90 3.91 2.62
CA ALA A 17 6.73 3.95 3.48
C ALA A 17 6.83 2.93 4.62
N TRP A 18 6.14 3.22 5.73
CA TRP A 18 5.85 2.26 6.77
C TRP A 18 4.40 1.76 6.68
N PHE A 19 3.97 0.94 7.62
CA PHE A 19 2.63 0.37 7.70
C PHE A 19 1.97 0.68 9.03
N ALA A 20 0.76 1.22 9.00
CA ALA A 20 -0.08 1.42 10.18
C ALA A 20 -0.99 0.19 10.38
N PRO A 21 -0.91 -0.54 11.52
CA PRO A 21 -1.64 -1.80 11.71
C PRO A 21 -3.12 -1.58 12.06
N LEU A 22 -3.86 -0.85 11.21
CA LEU A 22 -5.29 -0.59 11.40
C LEU A 22 -6.13 -1.87 11.40
N CYS A 23 -5.62 -2.95 10.81
CA CYS A 23 -6.30 -4.25 10.73
C CYS A 23 -6.00 -5.17 11.93
N SER A 24 -5.64 -4.65 13.10
CA SER A 24 -5.22 -5.44 14.26
C SER A 24 -4.13 -6.47 13.94
N ASP A 25 -3.16 -6.05 13.15
CA ASP A 25 -2.04 -6.85 12.67
C ASP A 25 -0.74 -6.34 13.31
N ASP A 26 -0.65 -6.47 14.63
CA ASP A 26 0.54 -6.13 15.40
C ASP A 26 0.74 -7.16 16.51
N PHE A 27 1.97 -7.68 16.66
CA PHE A 27 2.28 -8.81 17.51
C PHE A 27 3.69 -8.71 18.11
N ARG A 28 3.89 -9.18 19.33
CA ARG A 28 5.22 -9.50 19.87
C ARG A 28 5.68 -10.89 19.41
N HIS A 29 4.76 -11.85 19.45
CA HIS A 29 4.93 -13.18 18.86
C HIS A 29 3.79 -13.37 17.86
N LEU A 30 4.13 -13.69 16.64
CA LEU A 30 3.20 -13.73 15.52
C LEU A 30 2.03 -14.68 15.83
N GLY A 31 0.80 -14.17 15.66
CA GLY A 31 -0.42 -14.92 15.93
C GLY A 31 -0.83 -14.99 17.41
N VAL A 32 -0.05 -14.43 18.32
CA VAL A 32 -0.41 -14.32 19.74
C VAL A 32 -0.99 -12.93 20.02
N PRO A 33 -2.29 -12.81 20.35
CA PRO A 33 -2.92 -11.52 20.63
C PRO A 33 -2.26 -10.80 21.79
N ASP A 34 -1.94 -9.52 21.59
CA ASP A 34 -1.42 -8.62 22.62
C ASP A 34 -2.38 -7.42 22.76
N GLY A 35 -2.85 -7.17 23.98
CA GLY A 35 -3.82 -6.11 24.26
C GLY A 35 -3.29 -4.71 23.97
N ASP A 36 -2.00 -4.50 24.21
CA ASP A 36 -1.35 -3.20 24.02
C ASP A 36 -1.09 -2.88 22.54
N LEU A 37 -0.93 -3.93 21.72
CA LEU A 37 -0.64 -3.82 20.30
C LEU A 37 -1.87 -3.90 19.39
N ARG A 38 -3.08 -3.93 19.96
CA ARG A 38 -4.31 -3.94 19.16
C ARG A 38 -4.45 -2.69 18.29
N SER A 39 -5.22 -2.83 17.21
CA SER A 39 -5.69 -1.69 16.43
C SER A 39 -6.58 -0.81 17.29
N ASN A 40 -5.99 0.21 17.90
CA ASN A 40 -6.67 1.27 18.62
C ASN A 40 -5.99 2.60 18.30
N TRP A 41 -6.65 3.68 18.61
CA TRP A 41 -6.15 5.03 18.33
C TRP A 41 -4.75 5.27 18.92
N ALA A 42 -4.53 4.87 20.17
CA ALA A 42 -3.28 5.15 20.88
C ALA A 42 -2.07 4.47 20.20
N ASN A 43 -2.18 3.16 19.90
CA ASN A 43 -1.09 2.42 19.26
C ASN A 43 -0.88 2.89 17.81
N THR A 44 -1.94 2.94 17.00
CA THR A 44 -1.80 3.22 15.57
C THR A 44 -1.40 4.66 15.28
N SER A 45 -1.93 5.66 16.02
CA SER A 45 -1.53 7.06 15.83
C SER A 45 -0.07 7.30 16.23
N ARG A 46 0.40 6.65 17.30
CA ARG A 46 1.80 6.72 17.73
C ARG A 46 2.77 6.19 16.67
N ILE A 47 2.42 5.08 16.01
CA ILE A 47 3.23 4.54 14.90
C ILE A 47 3.31 5.54 13.74
N VAL A 48 2.19 6.16 13.39
CA VAL A 48 2.13 7.17 12.31
C VAL A 48 2.98 8.40 12.66
N GLU A 49 2.81 8.96 13.86
CA GLU A 49 3.61 10.08 14.36
C GLU A 49 5.11 9.75 14.30
N ARG A 50 5.47 8.58 14.83
CA ARG A 50 6.87 8.17 14.88
C ARG A 50 7.48 7.95 13.50
N ALA A 51 6.74 7.39 12.57
CA ALA A 51 7.19 7.24 11.18
C ALA A 51 7.44 8.62 10.52
N ASP A 52 6.56 9.60 10.74
CA ASP A 52 6.76 10.97 10.22
C ASP A 52 8.02 11.64 10.83
N GLU A 53 8.23 11.50 12.14
CA GLU A 53 9.42 12.01 12.84
C GLU A 53 10.72 11.40 12.32
N LEU A 54 10.73 10.11 12.02
CA LEU A 54 11.88 9.37 11.49
C LEU A 54 12.17 9.67 10.02
N GLY A 55 11.25 10.33 9.29
CA GLY A 55 11.45 10.76 7.92
C GLY A 55 11.01 9.76 6.85
N TYR A 56 10.15 8.81 7.18
CA TYR A 56 9.43 8.03 6.17
C TYR A 56 8.65 8.96 5.24
N ARG A 57 8.50 8.58 3.97
CA ARG A 57 7.86 9.43 2.96
C ARG A 57 6.38 9.14 2.78
N ASN A 58 5.94 7.96 3.18
CA ASN A 58 4.55 7.55 3.10
C ASN A 58 4.22 6.55 4.22
N ILE A 59 2.94 6.30 4.50
CA ILE A 59 2.50 5.25 5.39
C ILE A 59 1.22 4.60 4.86
N LEU A 60 1.22 3.28 4.71
CA LEU A 60 0.03 2.55 4.31
C LEU A 60 -0.93 2.42 5.49
N CYS A 61 -2.12 3.00 5.33
CA CYS A 61 -3.29 2.80 6.19
C CYS A 61 -4.23 1.79 5.50
N PRO A 62 -4.20 0.50 5.89
CA PRO A 62 -5.00 -0.54 5.26
C PRO A 62 -6.48 -0.41 5.61
N SER A 63 -7.37 -1.02 4.81
CA SER A 63 -8.80 -1.11 5.05
C SER A 63 -9.21 -2.53 5.40
N SER A 64 -9.98 -2.71 6.48
CA SER A 64 -10.63 -3.97 6.83
C SER A 64 -11.89 -3.68 7.64
N TYR A 65 -12.97 -4.41 7.36
CA TYR A 65 -14.21 -4.29 8.11
C TYR A 65 -14.20 -5.14 9.40
N GLN A 66 -13.70 -6.36 9.32
CA GLN A 66 -13.85 -7.35 10.39
C GLN A 66 -12.92 -7.12 11.57
N VAL A 67 -11.74 -6.57 11.33
CA VAL A 67 -10.71 -6.36 12.35
C VAL A 67 -10.00 -5.03 12.08
N GLY A 68 -10.42 -3.95 12.71
CA GLY A 68 -9.70 -2.70 12.57
C GLY A 68 -10.50 -1.42 12.70
N GLN A 69 -9.84 -0.33 12.35
CA GLN A 69 -10.40 1.01 12.36
C GLN A 69 -10.75 1.41 10.91
N ASP A 70 -11.75 2.28 10.76
CA ASP A 70 -12.06 2.87 9.44
C ASP A 70 -10.91 3.73 8.96
N THR A 71 -10.43 3.43 7.76
CA THR A 71 -9.21 4.03 7.19
C THR A 71 -9.34 5.52 6.94
N LEU A 72 -10.48 5.97 6.40
CA LEU A 72 -10.65 7.38 6.03
C LEU A 72 -10.92 8.25 7.26
N THR A 73 -11.66 7.74 8.23
CA THR A 73 -11.87 8.38 9.52
C THR A 73 -10.55 8.49 10.29
N PHE A 74 -9.76 7.41 10.31
CA PHE A 74 -8.43 7.43 10.92
C PHE A 74 -7.50 8.43 10.24
N ALA A 75 -7.44 8.42 8.90
CA ALA A 75 -6.60 9.34 8.14
C ALA A 75 -6.97 10.81 8.41
N ALA A 76 -8.27 11.13 8.51
CA ALA A 76 -8.73 12.47 8.87
C ALA A 76 -8.31 12.86 10.30
N ALA A 77 -8.42 11.94 11.25
CA ALA A 77 -8.06 12.20 12.64
C ALA A 77 -6.53 12.37 12.82
N VAL A 78 -5.71 11.60 12.09
CA VAL A 78 -4.25 11.64 12.22
C VAL A 78 -3.58 12.70 11.33
N ALA A 79 -4.32 13.32 10.41
CA ALA A 79 -3.80 14.32 9.46
C ALA A 79 -2.98 15.42 10.14
N HIS A 80 -3.47 15.96 11.26
CA HIS A 80 -2.81 17.03 12.00
C HIS A 80 -1.64 16.57 12.90
N LYS A 81 -1.42 15.27 12.99
CA LYS A 81 -0.30 14.68 13.72
C LYS A 81 0.92 14.39 12.84
N THR A 82 0.81 14.62 11.53
CA THR A 82 1.87 14.44 10.55
C THR A 82 2.18 15.74 9.83
N GLN A 83 3.44 15.96 9.47
CA GLN A 83 3.90 17.20 8.85
C GLN A 83 4.51 17.00 7.46
N ARG A 84 5.13 15.85 7.20
CA ARG A 84 5.94 15.62 5.98
C ARG A 84 5.53 14.39 5.20
N MET A 85 5.10 13.36 5.91
CA MET A 85 4.80 12.05 5.35
C MET A 85 3.44 12.04 4.64
N ASN A 86 3.37 11.36 3.50
CA ASN A 86 2.09 11.09 2.84
C ASN A 86 1.31 10.02 3.62
N LEU A 87 -0.01 10.04 3.52
CA LEU A 87 -0.87 8.95 3.94
C LEU A 87 -1.36 8.18 2.70
N LEU A 88 -0.97 6.92 2.58
CA LEU A 88 -1.47 5.99 1.57
C LEU A 88 -2.73 5.30 2.13
N ALA A 89 -3.85 5.98 2.01
CA ALA A 89 -5.11 5.49 2.54
C ALA A 89 -5.75 4.47 1.59
N ALA A 90 -5.96 3.24 2.07
CA ALA A 90 -6.63 2.21 1.30
C ALA A 90 -8.13 2.54 1.14
N ILE A 91 -8.64 2.31 -0.07
CA ILE A 91 -10.05 2.39 -0.38
C ILE A 91 -10.51 1.05 -0.99
N ARG A 92 -11.61 0.53 -0.49
CA ARG A 92 -12.27 -0.62 -1.08
C ARG A 92 -13.39 -0.13 -1.99
N CYS A 93 -13.28 -0.43 -3.28
CA CYS A 93 -14.28 -0.02 -4.25
C CYS A 93 -15.62 -0.71 -3.98
N GLY A 94 -16.67 0.09 -3.76
CA GLY A 94 -18.03 -0.37 -3.49
C GLY A 94 -18.51 -0.19 -2.04
N GLU A 95 -17.62 0.03 -1.07
CA GLU A 95 -18.04 0.33 0.31
C GLU A 95 -18.74 1.69 0.42
N VAL A 96 -18.30 2.65 -0.38
CA VAL A 96 -18.86 4.00 -0.41
C VAL A 96 -19.21 4.36 -1.85
N HIS A 97 -20.34 5.01 -2.06
CA HIS A 97 -20.74 5.52 -3.38
C HIS A 97 -19.65 6.42 -3.97
N PRO A 98 -19.21 6.23 -5.24
CA PRO A 98 -18.03 6.89 -5.78
C PRO A 98 -18.04 8.42 -5.73
N ALA A 99 -19.18 9.06 -5.89
CA ALA A 99 -19.33 10.51 -5.76
C ALA A 99 -19.07 10.96 -4.30
N MET A 100 -19.52 10.20 -3.30
CA MET A 100 -19.25 10.50 -1.90
C MET A 100 -17.79 10.21 -1.54
N LEU A 101 -17.20 9.18 -2.12
CA LEU A 101 -15.78 8.90 -1.97
C LEU A 101 -14.92 10.04 -2.56
N ALA A 102 -15.27 10.56 -3.72
CA ALA A 102 -14.62 11.73 -4.30
C ALA A 102 -14.68 12.96 -3.37
N ARG A 103 -15.85 13.21 -2.75
CA ARG A 103 -16.01 14.26 -1.75
C ARG A 103 -15.14 14.05 -0.52
N THR A 104 -15.07 12.82 0.00
CA THR A 104 -14.23 12.50 1.15
C THR A 104 -12.75 12.76 0.84
N VAL A 105 -12.29 12.38 -0.35
CA VAL A 105 -10.92 12.66 -0.83
C VAL A 105 -10.67 14.17 -0.90
N ALA A 106 -11.59 14.91 -1.50
CA ALA A 106 -11.48 16.36 -1.62
C ALA A 106 -11.49 17.09 -0.25
N THR A 107 -12.15 16.51 0.74
CA THR A 107 -12.18 17.05 2.11
C THR A 107 -10.89 16.74 2.85
N LEU A 108 -10.39 15.51 2.71
CA LEU A 108 -9.18 15.06 3.44
C LEU A 108 -7.89 15.65 2.86
N ALA A 109 -7.82 15.85 1.55
CA ALA A 109 -6.62 16.31 0.87
C ALA A 109 -6.04 17.64 1.43
N PRO A 110 -6.84 18.68 1.68
CA PRO A 110 -6.35 19.91 2.29
C PRO A 110 -5.83 19.75 3.71
N SER A 111 -6.45 18.88 4.53
CA SER A 111 -5.99 18.61 5.90
C SER A 111 -4.60 17.97 5.94
N LEU A 112 -4.14 17.46 4.82
CA LEU A 112 -2.83 16.88 4.61
C LEU A 112 -1.92 17.73 3.71
N ASP A 113 -2.29 18.95 3.37
CA ASP A 113 -1.55 19.80 2.42
C ASP A 113 -1.19 19.06 1.12
N GLY A 114 -2.12 18.23 0.62
CA GLY A 114 -1.92 17.40 -0.57
C GLY A 114 -1.10 16.12 -0.35
N ARG A 115 -0.68 15.81 0.85
CA ARG A 115 0.08 14.59 1.21
C ARG A 115 -0.85 13.36 1.33
N LEU A 116 -1.69 13.14 0.32
CA LEU A 116 -2.64 12.04 0.25
C LEU A 116 -2.39 11.22 -1.01
N THR A 117 -2.21 9.93 -0.84
CA THR A 117 -2.15 8.92 -1.88
C THR A 117 -3.19 7.84 -1.62
N ARG A 118 -3.55 7.05 -2.61
CA ARG A 118 -4.64 6.08 -2.50
C ARG A 118 -4.22 4.69 -2.91
N ASN A 119 -4.48 3.71 -2.06
CA ASN A 119 -4.35 2.30 -2.41
C ASN A 119 -5.73 1.72 -2.74
N VAL A 120 -5.95 1.40 -4.01
CA VAL A 120 -7.23 0.84 -4.49
C VAL A 120 -7.28 -0.66 -4.19
N SER A 121 -8.40 -1.14 -3.68
CA SER A 121 -8.67 -2.55 -3.43
C SER A 121 -9.97 -3.00 -4.10
N SER A 122 -9.92 -4.19 -4.72
CA SER A 122 -11.05 -4.84 -5.40
C SER A 122 -11.54 -6.10 -4.68
N SER A 123 -11.34 -6.22 -3.37
CA SER A 123 -11.83 -7.35 -2.56
C SER A 123 -13.35 -7.29 -2.33
N ASP A 124 -13.93 -8.37 -1.79
CA ASP A 124 -15.36 -8.45 -1.46
C ASP A 124 -15.78 -7.30 -0.53
N CYS A 125 -16.98 -6.79 -0.71
CA CYS A 125 -17.60 -5.92 0.28
C CYS A 125 -18.01 -6.71 1.52
N PRO A 126 -18.06 -6.09 2.70
CA PRO A 126 -18.43 -6.78 3.93
C PRO A 126 -19.77 -7.49 3.83
N GLY A 127 -19.79 -8.79 4.21
CA GLY A 127 -21.01 -9.62 4.18
C GLY A 127 -21.44 -10.09 2.79
N GLN A 128 -20.67 -9.81 1.75
CA GLN A 128 -20.96 -10.21 0.38
C GLN A 128 -19.87 -11.15 -0.14
N GLN A 129 -20.27 -12.15 -0.93
CA GLN A 129 -19.37 -12.93 -1.77
C GLN A 129 -19.69 -12.56 -3.21
N GLU A 130 -18.75 -11.90 -3.86
CA GLU A 130 -18.93 -11.38 -5.20
C GLU A 130 -18.02 -12.10 -6.20
N ASP A 131 -18.50 -12.26 -7.41
CA ASP A 131 -17.67 -12.74 -8.50
C ASP A 131 -16.50 -11.79 -8.79
N SER A 132 -15.34 -12.36 -9.12
CA SER A 132 -14.12 -11.60 -9.38
C SER A 132 -14.31 -10.59 -10.50
N ALA A 133 -14.94 -11.00 -11.61
CA ALA A 133 -15.19 -10.11 -12.75
C ALA A 133 -16.07 -8.92 -12.36
N TYR A 134 -17.11 -9.15 -11.55
CA TYR A 134 -17.98 -8.07 -11.05
C TYR A 134 -17.20 -7.09 -10.16
N ARG A 135 -16.38 -7.60 -9.23
CA ARG A 135 -15.56 -6.75 -8.34
C ARG A 135 -14.60 -5.86 -9.12
N TYR A 136 -13.90 -6.39 -10.12
CA TYR A 136 -12.98 -5.61 -10.94
C TYR A 136 -13.71 -4.62 -11.85
N ARG A 137 -14.89 -4.98 -12.39
CA ARG A 137 -15.73 -4.03 -13.11
C ARG A 137 -16.16 -2.87 -12.23
N ARG A 138 -16.65 -3.16 -11.02
CA ARG A 138 -16.98 -2.12 -10.03
C ARG A 138 -15.79 -1.22 -9.73
N SER A 139 -14.62 -1.80 -9.52
CA SER A 139 -13.41 -1.02 -9.24
C SER A 139 -13.00 -0.15 -10.42
N TRP A 140 -13.16 -0.66 -11.63
CA TRP A 140 -12.94 0.11 -12.86
C TRP A 140 -13.83 1.35 -12.91
N GLU A 141 -15.14 1.15 -12.78
CA GLU A 141 -16.12 2.24 -12.80
C GLU A 141 -15.88 3.26 -11.67
N VAL A 142 -15.59 2.79 -10.46
CA VAL A 142 -15.27 3.68 -9.32
C VAL A 142 -14.04 4.54 -9.64
N VAL A 143 -12.96 3.95 -10.16
CA VAL A 143 -11.73 4.69 -10.47
C VAL A 143 -11.97 5.71 -11.60
N GLU A 144 -12.73 5.37 -12.63
CA GLU A 144 -13.08 6.30 -13.70
C GLU A 144 -13.91 7.47 -13.18
N ILE A 145 -14.91 7.21 -12.35
CA ILE A 145 -15.74 8.26 -11.73
C ILE A 145 -14.88 9.17 -10.84
N LEU A 146 -13.97 8.61 -10.04
CA LEU A 146 -13.04 9.41 -9.24
C LEU A 146 -12.17 10.31 -10.10
N LYS A 147 -11.64 9.79 -11.22
CA LYS A 147 -10.84 10.60 -12.16
C LYS A 147 -11.64 11.72 -12.79
N GLN A 148 -12.88 11.45 -13.22
CA GLN A 148 -13.77 12.51 -13.70
C GLN A 148 -14.01 13.56 -12.62
N ALA A 149 -14.33 13.15 -11.38
CA ALA A 149 -14.54 14.04 -10.26
C ALA A 149 -13.32 14.95 -9.97
N TRP A 150 -12.11 14.45 -10.22
CA TRP A 150 -10.88 15.20 -9.92
C TRP A 150 -10.41 16.10 -11.07
N THR A 151 -10.80 15.83 -12.30
CA THR A 151 -10.21 16.48 -13.48
C THR A 151 -11.19 17.17 -14.40
N GLN A 152 -12.50 16.92 -14.25
CA GLN A 152 -13.55 17.48 -15.11
C GLN A 152 -14.49 18.39 -14.31
N ASP A 153 -15.25 19.24 -14.98
CA ASP A 153 -16.22 20.13 -14.35
C ASP A 153 -17.52 19.42 -13.97
N GLU A 154 -17.80 18.29 -14.63
CA GLU A 154 -19.00 17.52 -14.45
C GLU A 154 -18.73 16.02 -14.62
N ILE A 155 -19.39 15.19 -13.81
CA ILE A 155 -19.36 13.74 -13.95
C ILE A 155 -20.55 13.32 -14.81
N ASN A 156 -20.24 12.70 -15.94
CA ASN A 156 -21.20 12.00 -16.79
C ASN A 156 -20.69 10.56 -16.99
N TYR A 157 -21.36 9.60 -16.40
CA TYR A 157 -20.93 8.21 -16.40
C TYR A 157 -22.11 7.28 -16.64
N ASP A 158 -22.06 6.46 -17.66
CA ASP A 158 -23.06 5.44 -18.00
C ASP A 158 -22.43 4.05 -17.98
N GLY A 159 -22.14 3.56 -16.77
CA GLY A 159 -21.61 2.23 -16.54
C GLY A 159 -22.67 1.17 -16.35
N GLU A 160 -22.26 -0.05 -16.14
CA GLU A 160 -23.16 -1.16 -15.79
C GLU A 160 -23.65 -1.08 -14.34
N ILE A 161 -22.80 -0.58 -13.42
CA ILE A 161 -23.06 -0.52 -11.99
C ILE A 161 -23.45 0.89 -11.57
N TYR A 162 -22.73 1.90 -12.04
CA TYR A 162 -23.00 3.29 -11.70
C TYR A 162 -23.47 4.09 -12.90
N LYS A 163 -24.53 4.88 -12.69
CA LYS A 163 -25.05 5.82 -13.69
C LYS A 163 -25.18 7.20 -13.07
N LEU A 164 -24.38 8.14 -13.55
CA LEU A 164 -24.34 9.52 -13.08
C LEU A 164 -24.51 10.46 -14.27
N LYS A 165 -25.33 11.47 -14.11
CA LYS A 165 -25.59 12.43 -15.17
C LYS A 165 -25.60 13.84 -14.61
N GLY A 166 -24.80 14.71 -15.20
CA GLY A 166 -24.78 16.13 -14.89
C GLY A 166 -24.37 16.45 -13.45
N LEU A 167 -23.52 15.61 -12.84
CA LEU A 167 -23.12 15.83 -11.47
C LEU A 167 -21.92 16.76 -11.41
N SER A 168 -22.14 18.00 -10.94
CA SER A 168 -21.07 18.99 -10.78
C SER A 168 -19.97 18.49 -9.86
N THR A 169 -18.72 18.70 -10.27
CA THR A 169 -17.52 18.37 -9.48
C THR A 169 -17.08 19.49 -8.54
N ASP A 170 -17.69 20.67 -8.61
CA ASP A 170 -17.49 21.73 -7.63
C ASP A 170 -18.46 21.53 -6.45
N PRO A 171 -17.96 21.37 -5.21
CA PRO A 171 -16.60 21.59 -4.71
C PRO A 171 -15.84 20.29 -4.35
N VAL A 172 -15.89 19.24 -5.14
CA VAL A 172 -15.29 17.93 -4.82
C VAL A 172 -13.92 17.65 -5.44
N ARG A 173 -13.23 18.69 -5.91
CA ARG A 173 -11.88 18.55 -6.44
C ARG A 173 -10.87 18.44 -5.31
N PRO A 174 -9.93 17.46 -5.38
CA PRO A 174 -8.89 17.34 -4.38
C PRO A 174 -7.85 18.45 -4.52
N TYR A 175 -7.06 18.57 -3.49
CA TYR A 175 -5.92 19.50 -3.44
C TYR A 175 -4.86 19.17 -4.50
N GLN A 176 -4.67 17.89 -4.81
CA GLN A 176 -3.69 17.41 -5.77
C GLN A 176 -4.06 17.86 -7.19
N THR A 177 -3.05 18.30 -7.94
CA THR A 177 -3.13 18.69 -9.33
C THR A 177 -2.73 17.54 -10.28
N ASN A 178 -2.78 17.78 -11.58
CA ASN A 178 -2.27 16.85 -12.60
C ASN A 178 -2.87 15.44 -12.55
N GLY A 179 -4.18 15.34 -12.27
CA GLY A 179 -4.91 14.06 -12.27
C GLY A 179 -5.32 13.54 -10.90
N GLY A 180 -5.16 14.34 -9.83
CA GLY A 180 -5.57 13.97 -8.48
C GLY A 180 -4.50 13.16 -7.71
N PRO A 181 -4.85 12.58 -6.56
CA PRO A 181 -3.94 11.75 -5.77
C PRO A 181 -3.37 10.58 -6.57
N LEU A 182 -2.10 10.21 -6.32
CA LEU A 182 -1.52 9.02 -6.92
C LEU A 182 -2.31 7.77 -6.50
N LEU A 183 -2.55 6.90 -7.47
CA LEU A 183 -3.25 5.64 -7.29
C LEU A 183 -2.25 4.48 -7.28
N TYR A 184 -2.22 3.76 -6.17
CA TYR A 184 -1.49 2.51 -5.97
C TYR A 184 -2.48 1.36 -6.06
N PHE A 185 -2.04 0.25 -6.61
CA PHE A 185 -2.88 -0.94 -6.75
C PHE A 185 -2.04 -2.21 -6.74
N GLY A 186 -2.53 -3.24 -6.06
CA GLY A 186 -1.92 -4.57 -6.04
C GLY A 186 -2.96 -5.64 -6.41
N GLY A 187 -2.54 -6.62 -7.19
CA GLY A 187 -3.37 -7.75 -7.57
C GLY A 187 -2.68 -8.55 -8.67
N TYR A 188 -3.03 -9.85 -8.79
CA TYR A 188 -2.31 -10.80 -9.62
C TYR A 188 -3.16 -11.41 -10.73
N SER A 189 -4.48 -11.23 -10.70
CA SER A 189 -5.37 -11.73 -11.75
C SER A 189 -5.27 -10.89 -13.02
N PRO A 190 -5.63 -11.44 -14.19
CA PRO A 190 -5.65 -10.68 -15.44
C PRO A 190 -6.45 -9.37 -15.35
N ASP A 191 -7.61 -9.40 -14.68
CA ASP A 191 -8.46 -8.22 -14.47
C ASP A 191 -7.76 -7.18 -13.59
N ALA A 192 -7.00 -7.63 -12.57
CA ALA A 192 -6.20 -6.76 -11.72
C ALA A 192 -5.12 -6.04 -12.52
N LEU A 193 -4.40 -6.78 -13.35
CA LEU A 193 -3.34 -6.22 -14.19
C LEU A 193 -3.90 -5.25 -15.23
N ALA A 194 -5.06 -5.54 -15.82
CA ALA A 194 -5.73 -4.66 -16.75
C ALA A 194 -6.18 -3.35 -16.07
N LEU A 195 -6.83 -3.43 -14.92
CA LEU A 195 -7.23 -2.26 -14.12
C LEU A 195 -6.03 -1.38 -13.75
N CYS A 196 -4.96 -2.02 -13.26
CA CYS A 196 -3.73 -1.30 -12.89
C CYS A 196 -3.10 -0.61 -14.11
N GLY A 197 -2.93 -1.34 -15.22
CA GLY A 197 -2.36 -0.82 -16.45
C GLY A 197 -3.12 0.39 -17.00
N ALA A 198 -4.45 0.32 -16.97
CA ALA A 198 -5.31 1.40 -17.47
C ALA A 198 -5.36 2.63 -16.54
N HIS A 199 -5.33 2.43 -15.23
CA HIS A 199 -5.77 3.48 -14.32
C HIS A 199 -4.80 3.86 -13.21
N CYS A 200 -3.91 2.97 -12.76
CA CYS A 200 -3.09 3.25 -11.59
C CYS A 200 -1.73 3.85 -11.95
N ASP A 201 -1.07 4.47 -10.98
CA ASP A 201 0.24 5.10 -11.15
C ASP A 201 1.36 4.16 -10.69
N THR A 202 1.11 3.37 -9.65
CA THR A 202 2.08 2.44 -9.06
C THR A 202 1.47 1.06 -8.88
N TYR A 203 2.12 0.03 -9.43
CA TYR A 203 1.76 -1.36 -9.18
C TYR A 203 2.50 -1.89 -7.95
N LEU A 204 1.76 -2.29 -6.92
CA LEU A 204 2.28 -2.85 -5.68
C LEU A 204 2.34 -4.37 -5.74
N MET A 205 3.51 -4.92 -5.47
CA MET A 205 3.75 -6.37 -5.37
C MET A 205 3.94 -6.80 -3.92
N TRP A 206 3.57 -8.03 -3.62
CA TRP A 206 4.00 -8.72 -2.41
C TRP A 206 5.35 -9.39 -2.64
N PRO A 207 6.08 -9.76 -1.57
CA PRO A 207 7.42 -10.29 -1.69
C PRO A 207 7.41 -11.68 -2.33
N GLU A 208 8.10 -11.79 -3.42
CA GLU A 208 8.37 -13.03 -4.17
C GLU A 208 9.87 -13.05 -4.52
N PRO A 209 10.44 -14.20 -4.93
CA PRO A 209 11.77 -14.23 -5.52
C PRO A 209 11.91 -13.22 -6.67
N LYS A 210 13.10 -12.67 -6.81
CA LYS A 210 13.37 -11.56 -7.74
C LYS A 210 13.02 -11.87 -9.20
N ASP A 211 13.19 -13.12 -9.64
CA ASP A 211 12.80 -13.58 -10.98
C ASP A 211 11.28 -13.53 -11.18
N MET A 212 10.50 -13.90 -10.16
CA MET A 212 9.05 -13.80 -10.17
C MET A 212 8.58 -12.34 -10.18
N LEU A 213 9.19 -11.48 -9.35
CA LEU A 213 8.90 -10.04 -9.38
C LEU A 213 9.19 -9.44 -10.77
N ALA A 214 10.32 -9.81 -11.38
CA ALA A 214 10.66 -9.37 -12.73
C ALA A 214 9.60 -9.79 -13.76
N GLN A 215 9.05 -11.01 -13.65
CA GLN A 215 7.97 -11.45 -14.52
C GLN A 215 6.68 -10.65 -14.28
N ARG A 216 6.31 -10.38 -13.01
CA ARG A 216 5.16 -9.53 -12.67
C ARG A 216 5.27 -8.13 -13.29
N MET A 217 6.47 -7.53 -13.21
CA MET A 217 6.71 -6.22 -13.82
C MET A 217 6.48 -6.25 -15.32
N ARG A 218 6.95 -7.30 -16.02
CA ARG A 218 6.72 -7.48 -17.47
C ARG A 218 5.23 -7.65 -17.79
N ASP A 219 4.52 -8.46 -17.04
CA ASP A 219 3.10 -8.74 -17.26
C ASP A 219 2.23 -7.47 -17.12
N VAL A 220 2.49 -6.67 -16.07
CA VAL A 220 1.79 -5.39 -15.87
C VAL A 220 2.20 -4.35 -16.90
N HIS A 221 3.48 -4.29 -17.25
CA HIS A 221 3.97 -3.37 -18.28
C HIS A 221 3.25 -3.60 -19.61
N ALA A 222 3.12 -4.87 -20.03
CA ALA A 222 2.39 -5.23 -21.25
C ALA A 222 0.90 -4.82 -21.21
N GLN A 223 0.27 -4.76 -20.04
CA GLN A 223 -1.07 -4.22 -19.92
C GLN A 223 -1.07 -2.67 -20.01
N ALA A 224 -0.13 -2.00 -19.35
CA ALA A 224 -0.02 -0.55 -19.37
C ALA A 224 0.28 0.01 -20.79
N GLU A 225 1.10 -0.69 -21.56
CA GLU A 225 1.41 -0.35 -22.94
C GLU A 225 0.17 -0.26 -23.85
N LYS A 226 -0.85 -1.09 -23.60
CA LYS A 226 -2.13 -1.04 -24.36
C LYS A 226 -2.83 0.32 -24.23
N TYR A 227 -2.54 1.05 -23.15
CA TYR A 227 -3.10 2.37 -22.85
C TYR A 227 -2.06 3.50 -23.02
N GLY A 228 -0.89 3.21 -23.63
CA GLY A 228 0.20 4.17 -23.81
C GLY A 228 0.77 4.67 -22.48
N ARG A 229 0.74 3.87 -21.42
CA ARG A 229 1.15 4.27 -20.08
C ARG A 229 2.43 3.56 -19.61
N VAL A 230 3.19 4.27 -18.81
CA VAL A 230 4.33 3.74 -18.06
C VAL A 230 4.00 3.91 -16.57
N LEU A 231 4.22 2.86 -15.79
CA LEU A 231 3.92 2.82 -14.37
C LEU A 231 5.21 2.87 -13.53
N ASP A 232 5.04 3.13 -12.24
CA ASP A 232 6.01 2.74 -11.24
C ASP A 232 5.68 1.37 -10.64
N TYR A 233 6.67 0.81 -9.98
CA TYR A 233 6.55 -0.47 -9.29
C TYR A 233 6.90 -0.30 -7.83
N GLY A 234 6.11 -0.95 -6.98
CA GLY A 234 6.30 -0.95 -5.54
C GLY A 234 6.37 -2.36 -4.97
N LEU A 235 7.07 -2.49 -3.86
CA LEU A 235 7.20 -3.73 -3.10
C LEU A 235 6.76 -3.50 -1.66
N ARG A 236 5.82 -4.32 -1.18
CA ARG A 236 5.50 -4.42 0.23
C ARG A 236 6.18 -5.64 0.81
N VAL A 237 6.99 -5.47 1.86
CA VAL A 237 7.72 -6.55 2.52
C VAL A 237 7.93 -6.23 4.01
N HIS A 238 7.93 -7.24 4.88
CA HIS A 238 8.30 -7.06 6.28
C HIS A 238 9.81 -6.97 6.44
N MET A 239 10.26 -6.38 7.55
CA MET A 239 11.67 -6.18 7.87
C MET A 239 11.99 -6.78 9.23
N ILE A 240 13.12 -7.48 9.32
CA ILE A 240 13.77 -7.89 10.56
C ILE A 240 15.24 -7.51 10.41
N VAL A 241 15.62 -6.37 11.00
CA VAL A 241 16.98 -5.82 10.91
C VAL A 241 17.63 -5.87 12.27
N ARG A 242 18.81 -6.49 12.37
CA ARG A 242 19.63 -6.54 13.61
C ARG A 242 21.07 -6.15 13.29
N ASP A 243 21.93 -6.15 14.28
CA ASP A 243 23.34 -5.78 14.08
C ASP A 243 24.09 -6.85 13.28
N THR A 244 23.69 -8.11 13.44
CA THR A 244 24.23 -9.25 12.69
C THR A 244 23.11 -10.08 12.05
N GLU A 245 23.47 -10.85 11.01
CA GLU A 245 22.54 -11.79 10.39
C GLU A 245 22.08 -12.87 11.39
N ALA A 246 22.99 -13.34 12.24
CA ALA A 246 22.66 -14.36 13.25
C ALA A 246 21.57 -13.87 14.21
N GLU A 247 21.66 -12.65 14.70
CA GLU A 247 20.66 -12.03 15.57
C GLU A 247 19.33 -11.81 14.82
N ALA A 248 19.37 -11.42 13.55
CA ALA A 248 18.17 -11.24 12.74
C ALA A 248 17.44 -12.57 12.51
N ARG A 249 18.18 -13.64 12.21
CA ARG A 249 17.62 -14.98 12.05
C ARG A 249 17.08 -15.56 13.36
N GLU A 250 17.76 -15.29 14.49
CA GLU A 250 17.27 -15.67 15.81
C GLU A 250 15.96 -14.99 16.15
N TYR A 251 15.87 -13.67 15.89
CA TYR A 251 14.63 -12.93 16.09
C TYR A 251 13.48 -13.43 15.20
N ALA A 252 13.78 -13.82 13.96
CA ALA A 252 12.78 -14.42 13.06
C ALA A 252 12.23 -15.74 13.63
N ARG A 253 13.09 -16.59 14.22
CA ARG A 253 12.68 -17.82 14.91
C ARG A 253 11.84 -17.52 16.16
N GLU A 254 12.27 -16.53 16.96
CA GLU A 254 11.56 -16.10 18.16
C GLU A 254 10.17 -15.59 17.83
N LEU A 255 10.03 -14.78 16.77
CA LEU A 255 8.76 -14.20 16.33
C LEU A 255 7.67 -15.27 16.11
N VAL A 256 8.03 -16.45 15.63
CA VAL A 256 7.11 -17.56 15.35
C VAL A 256 7.13 -18.67 16.38
N SER A 257 7.95 -18.55 17.43
CA SER A 257 8.18 -19.63 18.42
C SER A 257 6.92 -20.06 19.20
N GLN A 258 5.97 -19.15 19.35
CA GLN A 258 4.71 -19.40 20.06
C GLN A 258 3.52 -19.61 19.12
N LEU A 259 3.77 -19.70 17.81
CA LEU A 259 2.72 -19.83 16.81
C LEU A 259 2.21 -21.26 16.74
N ASP A 260 0.93 -21.43 17.02
CA ASP A 260 0.16 -22.62 16.70
C ASP A 260 -0.28 -22.55 15.22
N ASP A 261 0.02 -23.58 14.43
CA ASP A 261 -0.28 -23.59 12.99
C ASP A 261 -1.79 -23.62 12.68
N GLU A 262 -2.62 -24.21 13.56
CA GLU A 262 -4.08 -24.19 13.41
C GLU A 262 -4.61 -22.78 13.61
N LYS A 263 -4.17 -22.11 14.66
CA LYS A 263 -4.50 -20.71 14.94
C LYS A 263 -3.98 -19.77 13.85
N GLY A 264 -2.77 -20.03 13.35
CA GLY A 264 -2.22 -19.29 12.21
C GLY A 264 -3.09 -19.43 10.96
N ARG A 265 -3.60 -20.63 10.70
CA ARG A 265 -4.53 -20.88 9.60
C ARG A 265 -5.85 -20.14 9.78
N GLU A 266 -6.41 -20.14 10.99
CA GLU A 266 -7.63 -19.39 11.30
C GLU A 266 -7.47 -17.90 11.03
N ILE A 267 -6.35 -17.31 11.47
CA ILE A 267 -6.05 -15.87 11.27
C ILE A 267 -6.00 -15.56 9.77
N ARG A 268 -5.33 -16.40 8.97
CA ARG A 268 -5.27 -16.21 7.50
C ARG A 268 -6.64 -16.28 6.84
N LEU A 269 -7.50 -17.20 7.28
CA LEU A 269 -8.83 -17.41 6.69
C LEU A 269 -9.84 -16.30 7.02
N ARG A 270 -9.58 -15.49 8.06
CA ARG A 270 -10.43 -14.33 8.39
C ARG A 270 -10.25 -13.14 7.43
N ALA A 271 -9.20 -13.13 6.64
CA ALA A 271 -8.97 -12.04 5.70
C ALA A 271 -9.96 -12.10 4.54
N LEU A 272 -10.49 -10.95 4.12
CA LEU A 272 -11.44 -10.84 3.01
C LEU A 272 -10.84 -11.24 1.65
N ASP A 273 -9.53 -11.30 1.56
CA ASP A 273 -8.77 -11.70 0.37
C ASP A 273 -8.19 -13.12 0.46
N ALA A 274 -8.56 -13.90 1.48
CA ALA A 274 -8.00 -15.23 1.75
C ALA A 274 -8.04 -16.21 0.55
N LYS A 275 -8.98 -16.03 -0.35
CA LYS A 275 -9.15 -16.84 -1.58
C LYS A 275 -8.50 -16.20 -2.81
N SER A 276 -7.76 -15.11 -2.68
CA SER A 276 -7.14 -14.42 -3.83
C SER A 276 -5.97 -15.22 -4.40
N LEU A 277 -5.71 -15.02 -5.70
CA LEU A 277 -4.55 -15.62 -6.38
C LEU A 277 -3.24 -15.23 -5.68
N GLY A 278 -3.12 -13.98 -5.24
CA GLY A 278 -1.94 -13.51 -4.52
C GLY A 278 -1.67 -14.30 -3.23
N VAL A 279 -2.70 -14.60 -2.45
CA VAL A 279 -2.57 -15.41 -1.21
C VAL A 279 -2.14 -16.84 -1.54
N SER A 280 -2.68 -17.43 -2.62
CA SER A 280 -2.26 -18.77 -3.08
C SER A 280 -0.79 -18.80 -3.48
N LEU A 281 -0.32 -17.77 -4.18
CA LEU A 281 1.09 -17.63 -4.57
C LEU A 281 2.03 -17.47 -3.37
N GLN A 282 1.64 -16.68 -2.37
CA GLN A 282 2.41 -16.56 -1.11
C GLN A 282 2.47 -17.91 -0.36
N SER A 283 1.40 -18.70 -0.38
CA SER A 283 1.42 -20.07 0.16
C SER A 283 2.40 -20.95 -0.59
N ALA A 284 2.34 -20.95 -1.93
CA ALA A 284 3.26 -21.75 -2.75
C ALA A 284 4.73 -21.37 -2.55
N ASN A 285 5.02 -20.07 -2.36
CA ASN A 285 6.38 -19.61 -2.05
C ASN A 285 6.85 -20.15 -0.69
N ARG A 286 5.99 -20.16 0.32
CA ARG A 286 6.31 -20.75 1.63
C ARG A 286 6.58 -22.25 1.54
N ASP A 287 5.82 -22.97 0.72
CA ASP A 287 5.99 -24.42 0.51
C ASP A 287 7.30 -24.77 -0.24
N ARG A 288 7.92 -23.78 -0.92
CA ARG A 288 9.20 -23.90 -1.64
C ARG A 288 10.40 -23.41 -0.83
N ALA A 289 10.18 -22.80 0.33
CA ALA A 289 11.24 -22.32 1.19
C ALA A 289 12.07 -23.48 1.76
N ASP A 290 13.29 -23.19 2.18
CA ASP A 290 14.14 -24.14 2.88
C ASP A 290 13.61 -24.48 4.29
N ASP A 291 14.31 -25.35 5.01
CA ASP A 291 13.91 -25.81 6.34
C ASP A 291 13.88 -24.67 7.38
N ASP A 292 14.64 -23.60 7.18
CA ASP A 292 14.64 -22.39 8.01
C ASP A 292 13.56 -21.37 7.56
N GLY A 293 12.84 -21.63 6.47
CA GLY A 293 11.77 -20.81 5.91
C GLY A 293 12.25 -19.72 4.95
N PHE A 294 13.48 -19.78 4.43
CA PHE A 294 14.00 -18.82 3.45
C PHE A 294 13.79 -19.32 2.02
N ILE A 295 13.28 -18.45 1.14
CA ILE A 295 13.12 -18.73 -0.29
C ILE A 295 14.23 -18.09 -1.14
N GLU A 296 14.87 -17.05 -0.63
CA GLU A 296 16.12 -16.44 -1.06
C GLU A 296 16.98 -16.15 0.19
N PRO A 297 18.28 -15.88 0.07
CA PRO A 297 19.18 -15.75 1.22
C PRO A 297 18.69 -14.86 2.36
N HIS A 298 17.95 -13.80 2.02
CA HIS A 298 17.43 -12.83 2.99
C HIS A 298 15.91 -12.73 2.97
N LEU A 299 15.20 -13.50 2.15
CA LEU A 299 13.74 -13.46 2.03
C LEU A 299 13.11 -14.64 2.80
N TRP A 300 12.64 -14.37 4.00
CA TRP A 300 12.04 -15.31 4.93
C TRP A 300 10.51 -15.31 4.84
N THR A 301 9.90 -16.48 4.66
CA THR A 301 8.46 -16.66 4.43
C THR A 301 7.64 -16.93 5.70
N GLY A 302 8.28 -16.98 6.87
CA GLY A 302 7.65 -17.37 8.13
C GLY A 302 6.49 -16.48 8.58
N VAL A 303 6.46 -15.21 8.18
CA VAL A 303 5.33 -14.30 8.44
C VAL A 303 4.03 -14.87 7.86
N GLY A 304 4.10 -15.53 6.71
CA GLY A 304 2.97 -16.15 6.02
C GLY A 304 2.32 -17.32 6.77
N ARG A 305 2.92 -17.79 7.87
CA ARG A 305 2.29 -18.83 8.72
C ARG A 305 1.04 -18.32 9.45
N ALA A 306 0.97 -17.02 9.77
CA ALA A 306 -0.18 -16.42 10.47
C ALA A 306 -0.77 -15.19 9.78
N ARG A 307 -0.31 -14.84 8.58
CA ARG A 307 -0.78 -13.66 7.86
C ARG A 307 -1.18 -14.02 6.43
N SER A 308 -2.34 -13.56 5.98
CA SER A 308 -2.69 -13.54 4.56
C SER A 308 -2.03 -12.33 3.88
N GLY A 309 -1.78 -12.44 2.59
CA GLY A 309 -1.20 -11.36 1.81
C GLY A 309 0.33 -11.30 1.92
N CYS A 310 0.90 -10.16 2.30
CA CYS A 310 2.35 -10.01 2.44
C CYS A 310 2.90 -10.97 3.51
N GLY A 311 3.44 -12.10 3.09
CA GLY A 311 3.80 -13.22 3.94
C GLY A 311 5.31 -13.42 4.15
N ALA A 312 6.17 -12.50 3.68
CA ALA A 312 7.61 -12.65 3.84
C ALA A 312 8.28 -11.38 4.38
N ALA A 313 9.44 -11.56 4.97
CA ALA A 313 10.30 -10.50 5.51
C ALA A 313 11.70 -10.55 4.91
N LEU A 314 12.33 -9.38 4.74
CA LEU A 314 13.77 -9.29 4.60
C LEU A 314 14.42 -9.40 5.98
N VAL A 315 15.31 -10.37 6.13
CA VAL A 315 15.98 -10.69 7.39
C VAL A 315 17.49 -10.59 7.21
N GLY A 316 18.14 -9.75 8.01
CA GLY A 316 19.58 -9.60 7.92
C GLY A 316 20.15 -8.45 8.72
N SER A 317 21.46 -8.24 8.55
CA SER A 317 22.15 -7.05 9.04
C SER A 317 21.74 -5.81 8.24
N VAL A 318 22.13 -4.63 8.73
CA VAL A 318 21.87 -3.36 8.05
C VAL A 318 22.42 -3.37 6.62
N ASP A 319 23.66 -3.81 6.44
CA ASP A 319 24.31 -3.84 5.12
C ASP A 319 23.62 -4.82 4.15
N GLN A 320 23.20 -5.98 4.64
CA GLN A 320 22.50 -6.98 3.84
C GLN A 320 21.13 -6.46 3.39
N VAL A 321 20.36 -5.82 4.29
CA VAL A 321 19.06 -5.24 3.96
C VAL A 321 19.22 -4.07 2.98
N LEU A 322 20.23 -3.22 3.15
CA LEU A 322 20.54 -2.15 2.18
C LEU A 322 20.87 -2.71 0.81
N SER A 323 21.67 -3.79 0.75
CA SER A 323 22.01 -4.46 -0.51
C SER A 323 20.78 -5.02 -1.22
N GLU A 324 19.86 -5.63 -0.47
CA GLU A 324 18.58 -6.12 -1.03
C GLU A 324 17.69 -4.98 -1.56
N ILE A 325 17.56 -3.88 -0.82
CA ILE A 325 16.82 -2.70 -1.26
C ILE A 325 17.45 -2.13 -2.53
N GLU A 326 18.77 -2.02 -2.61
CA GLU A 326 19.47 -1.57 -3.81
C GLU A 326 19.23 -2.50 -5.00
N ALA A 327 19.21 -3.82 -4.78
CA ALA A 327 18.91 -4.79 -5.82
C ALA A 327 17.49 -4.58 -6.38
N TYR A 328 16.49 -4.37 -5.53
CA TYR A 328 15.13 -4.05 -5.94
C TYR A 328 15.04 -2.71 -6.69
N GLN A 329 15.78 -1.68 -6.24
CA GLN A 329 15.83 -0.40 -6.97
C GLN A 329 16.45 -0.55 -8.37
N LYS A 330 17.49 -1.39 -8.52
CA LYS A 330 18.10 -1.72 -9.83
C LYS A 330 17.10 -2.44 -10.74
N MET A 331 16.17 -3.22 -10.21
CA MET A 331 15.09 -3.83 -10.99
C MET A 331 14.08 -2.78 -11.51
N GLY A 332 14.00 -1.61 -10.90
CA GLY A 332 13.07 -0.54 -11.25
C GLY A 332 11.98 -0.29 -10.20
N ILE A 333 12.07 -0.89 -9.01
CA ILE A 333 11.14 -0.62 -7.91
C ILE A 333 11.45 0.76 -7.33
N ARG A 334 10.41 1.60 -7.22
CA ARG A 334 10.49 3.01 -6.78
C ARG A 334 9.67 3.31 -5.53
N ALA A 335 8.79 2.42 -5.12
CA ALA A 335 8.00 2.54 -3.89
C ALA A 335 8.19 1.32 -3.01
N PHE A 336 8.45 1.55 -1.73
CA PHE A 336 8.58 0.48 -0.73
C PHE A 336 7.59 0.73 0.40
N ILE A 337 6.88 -0.32 0.81
CA ILE A 337 6.05 -0.32 2.01
C ILE A 337 6.63 -1.37 2.95
N PHE A 338 7.34 -0.91 3.96
CA PHE A 338 7.93 -1.76 4.97
C PHE A 338 7.05 -1.88 6.20
N SER A 339 7.24 -2.93 6.94
CA SER A 339 6.57 -3.22 8.20
C SER A 339 7.36 -4.22 9.01
N GLY A 340 7.07 -4.40 10.27
CA GLY A 340 7.74 -5.39 11.13
C GLY A 340 6.94 -5.60 12.41
N TYR A 341 7.28 -6.59 13.20
CA TYR A 341 6.55 -6.94 14.40
C TYR A 341 7.47 -6.87 15.64
N PRO A 342 7.10 -6.12 16.70
CA PRO A 342 6.01 -5.13 16.79
C PRO A 342 6.26 -3.91 15.88
N HIS A 343 5.20 -3.37 15.29
CA HIS A 343 5.33 -2.33 14.26
C HIS A 343 6.07 -1.08 14.71
N LEU A 344 5.86 -0.59 15.93
CA LEU A 344 6.54 0.61 16.43
C LEU A 344 8.03 0.36 16.61
N GLN A 345 8.40 -0.74 17.24
CA GLN A 345 9.80 -1.09 17.52
C GLN A 345 10.59 -1.28 16.22
N GLU A 346 10.04 -2.04 15.27
CA GLU A 346 10.71 -2.28 13.98
C GLU A 346 10.73 -1.01 13.12
N CYS A 347 9.72 -0.12 13.24
CA CYS A 347 9.75 1.22 12.64
C CYS A 347 10.94 2.04 13.13
N GLU A 348 11.19 2.03 14.44
CA GLU A 348 12.32 2.74 15.05
C GLU A 348 13.68 2.15 14.65
N ILE A 349 13.80 0.83 14.65
CA ILE A 349 15.04 0.14 14.26
C ILE A 349 15.39 0.46 12.80
N PHE A 350 14.44 0.26 11.89
CA PHE A 350 14.66 0.56 10.48
C PHE A 350 14.87 2.07 10.24
N GLY A 351 14.04 2.90 10.86
CA GLY A 351 14.08 4.35 10.72
C GLY A 351 15.35 5.01 11.22
N THR A 352 16.03 4.39 12.22
CA THR A 352 17.28 4.90 12.77
C THR A 352 18.53 4.28 12.15
N LYS A 353 18.47 3.00 11.76
CA LYS A 353 19.65 2.26 11.28
C LYS A 353 19.76 2.20 9.74
N VAL A 354 18.65 2.09 9.03
CA VAL A 354 18.61 1.85 7.58
C VAL A 354 18.17 3.08 6.81
N LEU A 355 17.04 3.68 7.20
CA LEU A 355 16.42 4.79 6.47
C LEU A 355 17.34 5.99 6.21
N PRO A 356 18.21 6.42 7.15
CA PRO A 356 19.15 7.52 6.92
C PRO A 356 20.19 7.26 5.83
N GLN A 357 20.42 6.00 5.47
CA GLN A 357 21.35 5.60 4.43
C GLN A 357 20.70 5.50 3.05
N LEU A 358 19.38 5.66 2.96
CA LEU A 358 18.59 5.63 1.73
C LEU A 358 18.31 7.05 1.24
N LYS A 359 18.41 7.26 -0.07
CA LYS A 359 17.87 8.48 -0.68
C LYS A 359 16.37 8.31 -0.86
N THR A 360 15.61 9.08 -0.07
CA THR A 360 14.14 8.98 -0.05
C THR A 360 13.47 10.17 -0.72
N VAL A 361 12.38 9.91 -1.43
CA VAL A 361 11.56 10.91 -2.14
C VAL A 361 10.07 10.68 -1.88
N SER A 362 9.25 11.69 -2.15
CA SER A 362 7.79 11.52 -2.27
C SER A 362 7.45 11.47 -3.76
N LEU A 363 6.94 10.35 -4.25
CA LEU A 363 6.56 10.21 -5.67
C LEU A 363 5.46 11.20 -6.06
N ALA A 364 4.57 11.55 -5.14
CA ALA A 364 3.54 12.55 -5.40
C ALA A 364 4.13 13.95 -5.68
N GLN A 365 5.22 14.32 -5.00
CA GLN A 365 5.95 15.56 -5.25
C GLN A 365 6.77 15.49 -6.54
N GLU A 366 7.50 14.38 -6.75
CA GLU A 366 8.31 14.17 -7.96
C GLU A 366 7.47 14.27 -9.26
N TYR A 367 6.19 13.87 -9.19
CA TYR A 367 5.27 13.94 -10.34
C TYR A 367 4.42 15.20 -10.38
N GLY A 368 4.74 16.21 -9.56
CA GLY A 368 4.01 17.47 -9.53
C GLY A 368 2.54 17.32 -9.16
N ARG A 369 2.18 16.27 -8.39
CA ARG A 369 0.81 16.05 -7.91
C ARG A 369 0.48 16.97 -6.74
N VAL A 370 1.46 17.28 -5.90
CA VAL A 370 1.31 18.21 -4.79
C VAL A 370 1.65 19.61 -5.29
N PRO A 371 0.74 20.59 -5.21
CA PRO A 371 1.01 21.95 -5.65
C PRO A 371 2.08 22.62 -4.78
N ALA A 372 2.93 23.47 -5.40
CA ALA A 372 3.99 24.19 -4.71
C ALA A 372 3.47 25.21 -3.69
N GLN A 373 2.25 25.68 -3.88
CA GLN A 373 1.57 26.61 -2.97
C GLN A 373 0.20 26.04 -2.60
N THR A 374 -0.13 26.15 -1.33
CA THR A 374 -1.46 25.77 -0.84
C THR A 374 -2.52 26.57 -1.56
N PRO A 375 -3.50 25.94 -2.25
CA PRO A 375 -4.63 26.67 -2.79
C PRO A 375 -5.38 27.41 -1.68
N PRO A 376 -5.89 28.62 -1.93
CA PRO A 376 -6.52 29.46 -0.90
C PRO A 376 -7.79 28.82 -0.32
N THR A 377 -8.37 27.86 -1.01
CA THR A 377 -9.52 27.11 -0.53
C THR A 377 -9.57 25.71 -1.19
N PRO A 378 -9.84 24.66 -0.39
CA PRO A 378 -10.07 23.33 -0.93
C PRO A 378 -11.37 23.24 -1.75
N LEU A 379 -12.24 24.21 -1.59
CA LEU A 379 -13.51 24.33 -2.28
C LEU A 379 -13.37 25.03 -3.64
N GLY A 380 -12.19 24.92 -4.23
CA GLY A 380 -11.87 25.56 -5.49
C GLY A 380 -11.70 27.07 -5.36
N THR A 381 -11.57 27.72 -6.47
CA THR A 381 -11.51 29.21 -6.49
C THR A 381 -12.87 29.85 -6.24
N GLY A 382 -13.91 29.08 -6.02
CA GLY A 382 -15.26 29.55 -5.71
C GLY A 382 -15.96 30.29 -6.85
N VAL A 383 -15.32 30.42 -7.99
CA VAL A 383 -15.89 31.12 -9.13
C VAL A 383 -16.42 30.07 -10.11
N ARG A 384 -17.70 29.80 -10.03
CA ARG A 384 -18.39 29.21 -11.19
C ARG A 384 -18.32 30.24 -12.32
N LYS A 385 -17.71 29.86 -13.40
CA LYS A 385 -17.86 30.58 -14.65
C LYS A 385 -19.23 30.30 -15.23
#